data_373aed266a4bc863967e102b0df0d8f8
#
_entry.id   373aed266a4bc863967e102b0df0d8f8
#
_cell.length_a   1.000
_cell.length_b   1.000
_cell.length_c   1.000
_cell.angle_alpha   90.00
_cell.angle_beta   90.00
_cell.angle_gamma   90.00
#
_symmetry.space_group_name_H-M   'P 1'
#
loop_
_entity.id
_entity.type
_entity.pdbx_description
1 polymer ?
#
loop_
_entity_poly.entity_id
_entity_poly.type
_entity_poly.pdbx_seq_one_letter_code
_entity_poly.pdbx_strand_id
1 'polypeptide(L)'
;MTTMKEVAERTGVSVSTVSLVLNDRDEGRVKPAIAEQVRATAKRLGYRPNPLARSLRTSKTRILGFISEEIAATPHAGGIILGAQDAASKLGYMLLTVNTDGNSDEAREIATLKRYGVDGFLYAKMSNRFTDVPKPLHDYPLVLVDATDRTGRYASIEPDETLIGYDATKRLIDACCASIAYIGCSEPMLAQQGRPEGYRRALLEAGMPFDESLVVAVPNNGPALQTVTDLFERRRPDGYFCFNDARAWYVYE
;
A
#
# COMPACT_ATOMS: atom_id res chain seq x y z
N MET A 1 5.41 -29.73 -25.03
CA MET A 1 5.09 -28.31 -24.80
C MET A 1 5.52 -27.53 -26.03
N THR A 2 4.63 -26.83 -26.70
CA THR A 2 4.92 -26.10 -27.94
C THR A 2 5.95 -25.01 -27.68
N THR A 3 6.94 -24.88 -28.58
CA THR A 3 8.03 -23.93 -28.46
C THR A 3 7.92 -22.81 -29.49
N MET A 4 8.56 -21.66 -29.23
CA MET A 4 8.66 -20.56 -30.20
C MET A 4 9.33 -21.02 -31.51
N LYS A 5 10.24 -21.99 -31.45
CA LYS A 5 10.91 -22.58 -32.61
C LYS A 5 9.91 -23.33 -33.50
N GLU A 6 9.00 -24.09 -32.90
CA GLU A 6 7.95 -24.80 -33.64
C GLU A 6 6.98 -23.86 -34.34
N VAL A 7 6.61 -22.73 -33.68
CA VAL A 7 5.80 -21.69 -34.34
C VAL A 7 6.54 -21.09 -35.55
N ALA A 8 7.84 -20.83 -35.41
CA ALA A 8 8.69 -20.31 -36.48
C ALA A 8 8.76 -21.27 -37.67
N GLU A 9 8.98 -22.56 -37.43
CA GLU A 9 9.01 -23.61 -38.44
C GLU A 9 7.69 -23.72 -39.20
N ARG A 10 6.56 -23.67 -38.49
CA ARG A 10 5.21 -23.74 -39.07
C ARG A 10 4.80 -22.52 -39.90
N THR A 11 5.40 -21.37 -39.62
CA THR A 11 5.09 -20.09 -40.28
C THR A 11 6.13 -19.71 -41.34
N GLY A 12 7.26 -20.45 -41.42
CA GLY A 12 8.34 -20.15 -42.35
C GLY A 12 9.12 -18.87 -42.05
N VAL A 13 9.06 -18.38 -40.78
CA VAL A 13 9.77 -17.18 -40.39
C VAL A 13 10.82 -17.46 -39.31
N SER A 14 11.69 -16.50 -39.03
CA SER A 14 12.70 -16.65 -38.00
C SER A 14 12.07 -16.64 -36.59
N VAL A 15 12.72 -17.25 -35.60
CA VAL A 15 12.32 -17.19 -34.17
C VAL A 15 12.28 -15.76 -33.66
N SER A 16 13.17 -14.87 -34.15
CA SER A 16 13.17 -13.46 -33.84
C SER A 16 11.92 -12.75 -34.35
N THR A 17 11.44 -13.07 -35.56
CA THR A 17 10.18 -12.54 -36.11
C THR A 17 9.00 -12.99 -35.26
N VAL A 18 8.92 -14.27 -34.89
CA VAL A 18 7.90 -14.80 -33.97
C VAL A 18 7.96 -14.07 -32.65
N SER A 19 9.15 -13.84 -32.11
CA SER A 19 9.33 -13.10 -30.84
C SER A 19 8.87 -11.64 -30.94
N LEU A 20 9.11 -10.95 -32.04
CA LEU A 20 8.62 -9.58 -32.27
C LEU A 20 7.10 -9.55 -32.28
N VAL A 21 6.48 -10.44 -33.06
CA VAL A 21 5.01 -10.50 -33.20
C VAL A 21 4.31 -10.84 -31.88
N LEU A 22 4.78 -11.86 -31.17
CA LEU A 22 4.14 -12.33 -29.94
C LEU A 22 4.42 -11.43 -28.70
N ASN A 23 5.28 -10.41 -28.86
CA ASN A 23 5.52 -9.38 -27.86
C ASN A 23 5.03 -8.00 -28.32
N ASP A 24 4.16 -7.92 -29.33
CA ASP A 24 3.57 -6.69 -29.87
C ASP A 24 4.62 -5.61 -30.24
N ARG A 25 5.73 -6.05 -30.86
CA ARG A 25 6.84 -5.21 -31.33
C ARG A 25 7.03 -5.28 -32.84
N ASP A 26 6.00 -5.77 -33.55
CA ASP A 26 6.00 -6.03 -34.98
C ASP A 26 5.66 -4.81 -35.82
N GLU A 27 5.07 -3.76 -35.25
CA GLU A 27 4.69 -2.54 -35.98
C GLU A 27 5.91 -1.91 -36.65
N GLY A 28 5.79 -1.66 -37.98
CA GLY A 28 6.88 -1.14 -38.80
C GLY A 28 8.06 -2.09 -39.05
N ARG A 29 8.04 -3.32 -38.50
CA ARG A 29 9.16 -4.28 -38.59
C ARG A 29 8.76 -5.59 -39.23
N VAL A 30 7.51 -5.99 -39.19
CA VAL A 30 6.98 -7.23 -39.76
C VAL A 30 5.74 -6.86 -40.57
N LYS A 31 5.61 -7.48 -41.76
CA LYS A 31 4.42 -7.27 -42.60
C LYS A 31 3.18 -7.74 -41.87
N PRO A 32 2.05 -6.97 -41.89
CA PRO A 32 0.84 -7.33 -41.16
C PRO A 32 0.33 -8.74 -41.40
N ALA A 33 0.33 -9.19 -42.64
CA ALA A 33 -0.10 -10.55 -43.00
C ALA A 33 0.77 -11.66 -42.34
N ILE A 34 2.05 -11.41 -42.20
CA ILE A 34 2.96 -12.34 -41.51
C ILE A 34 2.69 -12.32 -40.01
N ALA A 35 2.49 -11.15 -39.44
CA ALA A 35 2.18 -11.02 -38.02
C ALA A 35 0.88 -11.74 -37.66
N GLU A 36 -0.16 -11.60 -38.48
CA GLU A 36 -1.43 -12.30 -38.30
C GLU A 36 -1.27 -13.83 -38.42
N GLN A 37 -0.52 -14.31 -39.43
CA GLN A 37 -0.21 -15.72 -39.58
C GLN A 37 0.53 -16.31 -38.38
N VAL A 38 1.48 -15.57 -37.79
CA VAL A 38 2.22 -15.97 -36.60
C VAL A 38 1.30 -16.08 -35.41
N ARG A 39 0.45 -15.04 -35.16
CA ARG A 39 -0.53 -15.03 -34.05
C ARG A 39 -1.52 -16.19 -34.19
N ALA A 40 -2.08 -16.41 -35.39
CA ALA A 40 -3.02 -17.50 -35.63
C ALA A 40 -2.37 -18.88 -35.42
N THR A 41 -1.13 -19.07 -35.90
CA THR A 41 -0.42 -20.31 -35.71
C THR A 41 -0.07 -20.58 -34.26
N ALA A 42 0.41 -19.58 -33.54
CA ALA A 42 0.70 -19.70 -32.11
C ALA A 42 -0.58 -20.08 -31.29
N LYS A 43 -1.71 -19.45 -31.61
CA LYS A 43 -3.01 -19.78 -30.99
C LYS A 43 -3.44 -21.21 -31.29
N ARG A 44 -3.34 -21.66 -32.56
CA ARG A 44 -3.70 -23.01 -32.97
C ARG A 44 -2.81 -24.09 -32.33
N LEU A 45 -1.53 -23.81 -32.12
CA LEU A 45 -0.59 -24.72 -31.47
C LEU A 45 -0.66 -24.65 -29.93
N GLY A 46 -1.50 -23.79 -29.36
CA GLY A 46 -1.58 -23.59 -27.92
C GLY A 46 -0.29 -22.99 -27.33
N TYR A 47 0.52 -22.32 -28.15
CA TYR A 47 1.75 -21.68 -27.69
C TYR A 47 1.39 -20.47 -26.80
N ARG A 48 2.00 -20.42 -25.63
CA ARG A 48 1.97 -19.27 -24.73
C ARG A 48 3.40 -18.81 -24.45
N PRO A 49 3.70 -17.51 -24.59
CA PRO A 49 5.00 -17.00 -24.18
C PRO A 49 5.30 -17.41 -22.73
N ASN A 50 6.48 -17.97 -22.52
CA ASN A 50 6.90 -18.35 -21.16
C ASN A 50 7.52 -17.14 -20.45
N PRO A 51 6.91 -16.63 -19.37
CA PRO A 51 7.43 -15.50 -18.60
C PRO A 51 8.84 -15.75 -18.05
N LEU A 52 9.14 -17.01 -17.65
CA LEU A 52 10.46 -17.40 -17.13
C LEU A 52 11.54 -17.33 -18.23
N ALA A 53 11.25 -17.81 -19.44
CA ALA A 53 12.18 -17.69 -20.57
C ALA A 53 12.39 -16.22 -20.98
N ARG A 54 11.38 -15.38 -20.82
CA ARG A 54 11.49 -13.94 -21.05
C ARG A 54 12.35 -13.28 -19.96
N SER A 55 12.19 -13.64 -18.70
CA SER A 55 12.96 -13.07 -17.59
C SER A 55 14.45 -13.34 -17.69
N LEU A 56 14.84 -14.54 -18.13
CA LEU A 56 16.24 -14.89 -18.39
C LEU A 56 16.90 -13.97 -19.44
N ARG A 57 16.14 -13.51 -20.44
CA ARG A 57 16.65 -12.64 -21.51
C ARG A 57 16.63 -11.16 -21.11
N THR A 58 15.69 -10.73 -20.27
CA THR A 58 15.48 -9.31 -19.94
C THR A 58 16.05 -8.96 -18.58
N SER A 59 16.48 -9.94 -17.79
CA SER A 59 16.85 -9.81 -16.37
C SER A 59 15.73 -9.15 -15.53
N LYS A 60 14.47 -9.29 -16.00
CA LYS A 60 13.28 -8.75 -15.32
C LYS A 60 12.18 -9.80 -15.31
N THR A 61 11.67 -10.10 -14.14
CA THR A 61 10.57 -11.05 -13.93
C THR A 61 9.20 -10.41 -14.06
N ARG A 62 9.10 -9.10 -13.85
CA ARG A 62 7.86 -8.35 -13.65
C ARG A 62 7.07 -8.86 -12.44
N ILE A 63 7.76 -9.18 -11.39
CA ILE A 63 7.19 -9.55 -10.11
C ILE A 63 7.66 -8.52 -9.08
N LEU A 64 6.73 -7.98 -8.29
CA LEU A 64 7.01 -7.17 -7.11
C LEU A 64 6.72 -7.98 -5.86
N GLY A 65 7.58 -7.87 -4.87
CA GLY A 65 7.35 -8.41 -3.54
C GLY A 65 6.61 -7.40 -2.67
N PHE A 66 5.52 -7.81 -2.05
CA PHE A 66 4.84 -7.03 -1.04
C PHE A 66 5.03 -7.72 0.31
N ILE A 67 5.75 -7.08 1.20
CA ILE A 67 6.00 -7.58 2.56
C ILE A 67 5.20 -6.73 3.51
N SER A 68 4.41 -7.37 4.33
CA SER A 68 3.50 -6.71 5.23
C SER A 68 3.54 -7.35 6.61
N GLU A 69 3.38 -6.51 7.63
CA GLU A 69 3.18 -6.91 9.00
C GLU A 69 1.69 -6.81 9.33
N GLU A 70 1.07 -7.95 9.68
CA GLU A 70 -0.33 -8.05 10.13
C GLU A 70 -1.41 -7.44 9.21
N ILE A 71 -1.07 -7.06 7.99
CA ILE A 71 -2.02 -6.41 7.05
C ILE A 71 -3.28 -7.26 6.80
N ALA A 72 -3.17 -8.58 6.83
CA ALA A 72 -4.32 -9.44 6.62
C ALA A 72 -5.40 -9.32 7.72
N ALA A 73 -5.09 -8.69 8.85
CA ALA A 73 -5.96 -8.62 10.02
C ALA A 73 -6.94 -7.43 10.03
N THR A 74 -6.75 -6.42 9.17
CA THR A 74 -7.59 -5.21 9.18
C THR A 74 -8.17 -4.87 7.80
N PRO A 75 -9.43 -4.40 7.73
CA PRO A 75 -10.06 -4.01 6.46
C PRO A 75 -9.30 -2.89 5.72
N HIS A 76 -8.75 -1.92 6.45
CA HIS A 76 -7.96 -0.82 5.90
C HIS A 76 -6.75 -1.33 5.13
N ALA A 77 -6.02 -2.24 5.73
CA ALA A 77 -4.83 -2.83 5.14
C ALA A 77 -5.13 -3.72 3.93
N GLY A 78 -6.29 -4.38 3.89
CA GLY A 78 -6.78 -5.06 2.70
C GLY A 78 -6.90 -4.13 1.49
N GLY A 79 -7.36 -2.90 1.72
CA GLY A 79 -7.43 -1.85 0.68
C GLY A 79 -6.05 -1.47 0.11
N ILE A 80 -5.02 -1.43 0.93
CA ILE A 80 -3.64 -1.16 0.49
C ILE A 80 -3.13 -2.27 -0.45
N ILE A 81 -3.34 -3.55 -0.08
CA ILE A 81 -2.94 -4.68 -0.92
C ILE A 81 -3.69 -4.65 -2.26
N LEU A 82 -5.00 -4.43 -2.23
CA LEU A 82 -5.81 -4.35 -3.45
C LEU A 82 -5.35 -3.22 -4.36
N GLY A 83 -5.11 -2.03 -3.82
CA GLY A 83 -4.60 -0.89 -4.59
C GLY A 83 -3.22 -1.16 -5.19
N ALA A 84 -2.32 -1.77 -4.44
CA ALA A 84 -0.99 -2.17 -4.92
C ALA A 84 -1.09 -3.22 -6.03
N GLN A 85 -1.98 -4.22 -5.88
CA GLN A 85 -2.21 -5.26 -6.88
C GLN A 85 -2.79 -4.68 -8.18
N ASP A 86 -3.77 -3.79 -8.09
CA ASP A 86 -4.38 -3.14 -9.25
C ASP A 86 -3.36 -2.29 -10.01
N ALA A 87 -2.56 -1.49 -9.30
CA ALA A 87 -1.51 -0.68 -9.90
C ALA A 87 -0.43 -1.54 -10.56
N ALA A 88 0.03 -2.59 -9.88
CA ALA A 88 1.00 -3.54 -10.43
C ALA A 88 0.47 -4.20 -11.71
N SER A 89 -0.78 -4.68 -11.69
CA SER A 89 -1.44 -5.32 -12.84
C SER A 89 -1.53 -4.38 -14.04
N LYS A 90 -1.95 -3.12 -13.84
CA LYS A 90 -2.03 -2.10 -14.90
C LYS A 90 -0.66 -1.83 -15.55
N LEU A 91 0.43 -1.96 -14.78
CA LEU A 91 1.80 -1.80 -15.25
C LEU A 91 2.40 -3.11 -15.79
N GLY A 92 1.64 -4.20 -15.82
CA GLY A 92 2.06 -5.52 -16.28
C GLY A 92 3.01 -6.22 -15.32
N TYR A 93 2.89 -5.93 -14.02
CA TYR A 93 3.56 -6.63 -12.93
C TYR A 93 2.60 -7.55 -12.19
N MET A 94 3.13 -8.60 -11.61
CA MET A 94 2.44 -9.45 -10.62
C MET A 94 2.91 -9.06 -9.23
N LEU A 95 2.00 -9.04 -8.26
CA LEU A 95 2.32 -8.81 -6.86
C LEU A 95 2.37 -10.15 -6.12
N LEU A 96 3.50 -10.47 -5.48
CA LEU A 96 3.63 -11.55 -4.52
C LEU A 96 3.58 -10.97 -3.11
N THR A 97 2.54 -11.30 -2.37
CA THR A 97 2.35 -10.80 -1.02
C THR A 97 2.75 -11.85 0.01
N VAL A 98 3.55 -11.46 0.98
CA VAL A 98 3.82 -12.21 2.21
C VAL A 98 3.40 -11.37 3.41
N ASN A 99 2.75 -12.02 4.36
CA ASN A 99 2.34 -11.40 5.62
C ASN A 99 3.20 -11.96 6.74
N THR A 100 3.79 -11.08 7.53
CA THR A 100 4.59 -11.42 8.72
C THR A 100 3.82 -10.98 9.97
N ASP A 101 4.11 -11.59 11.09
CA ASP A 101 3.54 -11.24 12.40
C ASP A 101 4.44 -10.24 13.17
N GLY A 102 5.45 -9.66 12.50
CA GLY A 102 6.43 -8.77 13.12
C GLY A 102 7.45 -9.47 14.03
N ASN A 103 7.21 -10.72 14.39
CA ASN A 103 8.06 -11.53 15.28
C ASN A 103 8.64 -12.74 14.54
N SER A 104 8.01 -13.18 13.47
CA SER A 104 8.50 -14.29 12.67
C SER A 104 9.64 -13.86 11.75
N ASP A 105 10.28 -14.85 11.18
CA ASP A 105 11.48 -14.76 10.38
C ASP A 105 11.28 -13.94 9.09
N GLU A 106 11.08 -12.61 9.24
CA GLU A 106 10.94 -11.67 8.12
C GLU A 106 12.10 -11.83 7.11
N ALA A 107 13.30 -12.13 7.61
CA ALA A 107 14.46 -12.39 6.76
C ALA A 107 14.25 -13.62 5.87
N ARG A 108 13.57 -14.66 6.36
CA ARG A 108 13.22 -15.85 5.60
C ARG A 108 12.22 -15.53 4.49
N GLU A 109 11.20 -14.73 4.78
CA GLU A 109 10.20 -14.32 3.79
C GLU A 109 10.82 -13.44 2.69
N ILE A 110 11.68 -12.51 3.07
CA ILE A 110 12.48 -11.71 2.12
C ILE A 110 13.33 -12.64 1.23
N ALA A 111 14.05 -13.59 1.83
CA ALA A 111 14.86 -14.54 1.08
C ALA A 111 14.02 -15.40 0.12
N THR A 112 12.80 -15.73 0.51
CA THR A 112 11.85 -16.47 -0.32
C THR A 112 11.45 -15.63 -1.54
N LEU A 113 10.99 -14.40 -1.37
CA LEU A 113 10.64 -13.51 -2.47
C LEU A 113 11.84 -13.27 -3.42
N LYS A 114 13.04 -13.09 -2.87
CA LYS A 114 14.29 -12.98 -3.66
C LYS A 114 14.54 -14.20 -4.55
N ARG A 115 14.28 -15.41 -4.04
CA ARG A 115 14.40 -16.65 -4.85
C ARG A 115 13.41 -16.71 -6.00
N TYR A 116 12.23 -16.09 -5.86
CA TYR A 116 11.29 -15.92 -6.98
C TYR A 116 11.69 -14.81 -7.95
N GLY A 117 12.80 -14.11 -7.68
CA GLY A 117 13.37 -13.13 -8.58
C GLY A 117 12.54 -11.85 -8.67
N VAL A 118 11.98 -11.35 -7.57
CA VAL A 118 11.24 -10.08 -7.57
C VAL A 118 12.14 -8.94 -8.05
N ASP A 119 11.58 -8.02 -8.84
CA ASP A 119 12.28 -6.87 -9.41
C ASP A 119 12.39 -5.69 -8.41
N GLY A 120 11.58 -5.69 -7.36
CA GLY A 120 11.54 -4.66 -6.33
C GLY A 120 10.54 -5.02 -5.22
N PHE A 121 10.50 -4.19 -4.19
CA PHE A 121 9.69 -4.45 -3.00
C PHE A 121 8.81 -3.26 -2.63
N LEU A 122 7.63 -3.57 -2.14
CA LEU A 122 6.80 -2.73 -1.31
C LEU A 122 6.90 -3.27 0.12
N TYR A 123 7.41 -2.48 1.04
CA TYR A 123 7.61 -2.86 2.44
C TYR A 123 6.63 -2.08 3.31
N ALA A 124 5.58 -2.76 3.75
CA ALA A 124 4.47 -2.16 4.45
C ALA A 124 4.51 -2.48 5.95
N LYS A 125 4.20 -1.48 6.75
CA LYS A 125 3.99 -1.62 8.20
C LYS A 125 2.56 -1.15 8.55
N MET A 126 2.12 -1.51 9.73
CA MET A 126 0.84 -1.05 10.24
C MET A 126 1.00 0.26 11.02
N SER A 127 -0.01 1.13 10.88
CA SER A 127 -0.19 2.31 11.74
C SER A 127 0.83 3.43 11.55
N ASN A 128 1.24 3.66 10.32
CA ASN A 128 2.14 4.76 9.94
C ASN A 128 3.23 5.02 11.01
N ARG A 129 4.32 4.28 10.95
CA ARG A 129 5.37 4.34 11.96
C ARG A 129 6.77 4.40 11.35
N PHE A 130 7.72 4.85 12.15
CA PHE A 130 9.13 4.71 11.80
C PHE A 130 9.53 3.24 11.78
N THR A 131 10.26 2.85 10.75
CA THR A 131 10.76 1.49 10.58
C THR A 131 12.22 1.48 10.16
N ASP A 132 12.94 0.47 10.60
CA ASP A 132 14.26 0.15 10.09
C ASP A 132 14.11 -0.84 8.93
N VAL A 133 14.65 -0.49 7.78
CA VAL A 133 14.58 -1.36 6.60
C VAL A 133 15.55 -2.54 6.78
N PRO A 134 15.08 -3.79 6.64
CA PRO A 134 15.93 -4.97 6.74
C PRO A 134 17.10 -4.93 5.73
N LYS A 135 18.31 -5.23 6.19
CA LYS A 135 19.52 -5.23 5.35
C LYS A 135 19.38 -5.96 4.01
N PRO A 136 18.70 -7.12 3.92
CA PRO A 136 18.53 -7.83 2.66
C PRO A 136 17.75 -7.05 1.59
N LEU A 137 17.04 -5.97 1.94
CA LEU A 137 16.27 -5.12 1.00
C LEU A 137 17.08 -3.92 0.49
N HIS A 138 18.23 -3.61 1.08
CA HIS A 138 18.99 -2.38 0.78
C HIS A 138 19.45 -2.25 -0.68
N ASP A 139 19.64 -3.36 -1.38
CA ASP A 139 20.14 -3.40 -2.77
C ASP A 139 19.00 -3.54 -3.80
N TYR A 140 17.76 -3.42 -3.36
CA TYR A 140 16.59 -3.53 -4.23
C TYR A 140 15.88 -2.19 -4.38
N PRO A 141 15.21 -1.96 -5.52
CA PRO A 141 14.18 -0.94 -5.60
C PRO A 141 13.14 -1.18 -4.50
N LEU A 142 12.92 -0.19 -3.65
CA LEU A 142 12.08 -0.32 -2.45
C LEU A 142 11.26 0.95 -2.25
N VAL A 143 9.98 0.75 -1.93
CA VAL A 143 9.09 1.81 -1.43
C VAL A 143 8.49 1.34 -0.11
N LEU A 144 8.51 2.21 0.88
CA LEU A 144 7.83 2.01 2.15
C LEU A 144 6.36 2.35 2.00
N VAL A 145 5.49 1.59 2.66
CA VAL A 145 4.05 1.79 2.62
C VAL A 145 3.52 1.82 4.05
N ASP A 146 2.79 2.89 4.39
CA ASP A 146 2.33 3.15 5.76
C ASP A 146 3.47 3.09 6.79
N ALA A 147 4.64 3.56 6.37
CA ALA A 147 5.88 3.55 7.14
C ALA A 147 6.87 4.58 6.61
N THR A 148 7.70 5.09 7.49
CA THR A 148 8.75 6.07 7.19
C THR A 148 10.10 5.59 7.71
N ASP A 149 11.15 5.76 6.91
CA ASP A 149 12.54 5.56 7.32
C ASP A 149 13.09 6.83 7.98
N ARG A 150 13.64 6.70 9.18
CA ARG A 150 14.24 7.85 9.92
C ARG A 150 15.38 8.54 9.17
N THR A 151 16.05 7.82 8.28
CA THR A 151 17.20 8.36 7.53
C THR A 151 16.77 9.09 6.26
N GLY A 152 15.51 8.97 5.83
CA GLY A 152 14.99 9.51 4.58
C GLY A 152 15.62 8.90 3.33
N ARG A 153 16.25 7.73 3.45
CA ARG A 153 16.92 7.05 2.34
C ARG A 153 15.94 6.44 1.34
N TYR A 154 14.79 6.01 1.81
CA TYR A 154 13.79 5.30 1.00
C TYR A 154 12.57 6.17 0.76
N ALA A 155 12.01 6.08 -0.45
CA ALA A 155 10.72 6.67 -0.73
C ALA A 155 9.63 6.01 0.13
N SER A 156 8.70 6.81 0.66
CA SER A 156 7.55 6.34 1.42
C SER A 156 6.24 6.82 0.80
N ILE A 157 5.19 6.05 1.01
CA ILE A 157 3.81 6.43 0.75
C ILE A 157 3.06 6.26 2.07
N GLU A 158 2.58 7.37 2.60
CA GLU A 158 1.95 7.45 3.92
C GLU A 158 0.77 8.41 3.89
N PRO A 159 -0.21 8.27 4.79
CA PRO A 159 -1.28 9.24 4.96
C PRO A 159 -0.72 10.60 5.42
N ASP A 160 -1.29 11.69 4.92
CA ASP A 160 -1.06 13.02 5.50
C ASP A 160 -1.88 13.15 6.78
N GLU A 161 -1.30 12.73 7.88
CA GLU A 161 -1.97 12.67 9.18
C GLU A 161 -2.41 14.05 9.70
N THR A 162 -1.68 15.09 9.34
CA THR A 162 -2.05 16.47 9.69
C THR A 162 -3.26 16.91 8.88
N LEU A 163 -3.28 16.63 7.59
CA LEU A 163 -4.44 16.96 6.75
C LEU A 163 -5.69 16.16 7.17
N ILE A 164 -5.53 14.88 7.52
CA ILE A 164 -6.63 14.06 8.06
C ILE A 164 -7.24 14.71 9.31
N GLY A 165 -6.42 15.12 10.25
CA GLY A 165 -6.88 15.79 11.46
C GLY A 165 -7.56 17.12 11.17
N TYR A 166 -7.00 17.89 10.24
CA TYR A 166 -7.56 19.16 9.79
C TYR A 166 -8.94 18.97 9.14
N ASP A 167 -9.02 18.09 8.13
CA ASP A 167 -10.25 17.89 7.36
C ASP A 167 -11.38 17.33 8.24
N ALA A 168 -11.07 16.36 9.12
CA ALA A 168 -12.06 15.80 10.04
C ALA A 168 -12.61 16.88 10.98
N THR A 169 -11.75 17.70 11.55
CA THR A 169 -12.16 18.81 12.44
C THR A 169 -12.93 19.87 11.67
N LYS A 170 -12.47 20.25 10.50
CA LYS A 170 -13.16 21.18 9.61
C LYS A 170 -14.58 20.74 9.29
N ARG A 171 -14.81 19.44 9.07
CA ARG A 171 -16.18 18.89 8.85
C ARG A 171 -17.08 19.08 10.06
N LEU A 172 -16.56 18.97 11.28
CA LEU A 172 -17.34 19.23 12.49
C LEU A 172 -17.64 20.72 12.65
N ILE A 173 -16.69 21.58 12.34
CA ILE A 173 -16.88 23.05 12.34
C ILE A 173 -17.95 23.43 11.31
N ASP A 174 -17.88 22.90 10.08
CA ASP A 174 -18.84 23.15 9.02
C ASP A 174 -20.25 22.60 9.37
N ALA A 175 -20.33 21.62 10.26
CA ALA A 175 -21.57 21.11 10.85
C ALA A 175 -22.06 21.96 12.05
N CYS A 176 -21.44 23.14 12.30
CA CYS A 176 -21.76 24.06 13.36
C CYS A 176 -21.51 23.54 14.78
N CYS A 177 -20.59 22.58 14.96
CA CYS A 177 -20.15 22.19 16.30
C CYS A 177 -19.36 23.33 16.93
N ALA A 178 -19.73 23.70 18.14
CA ALA A 178 -19.12 24.80 18.92
C ALA A 178 -18.07 24.30 19.94
N SER A 179 -18.16 23.04 20.34
CA SER A 179 -17.27 22.41 21.31
C SER A 179 -16.86 21.02 20.81
N ILE A 180 -15.69 20.92 20.21
CA ILE A 180 -15.22 19.71 19.57
C ILE A 180 -14.17 19.04 20.45
N ALA A 181 -14.37 17.77 20.83
CA ALA A 181 -13.39 16.97 21.53
C ALA A 181 -12.54 16.13 20.57
N TYR A 182 -11.27 15.93 20.91
CA TYR A 182 -10.38 14.98 20.25
C TYR A 182 -10.11 13.78 21.15
N ILE A 183 -10.47 12.59 20.65
CA ILE A 183 -10.19 11.31 21.30
C ILE A 183 -9.06 10.62 20.56
N GLY A 184 -7.85 10.82 21.05
CA GLY A 184 -6.61 10.34 20.48
C GLY A 184 -6.23 8.93 20.90
N CYS A 185 -5.03 8.53 20.51
CA CYS A 185 -4.38 7.26 20.83
C CYS A 185 -3.17 7.52 21.74
N SER A 186 -3.00 6.73 22.79
CA SER A 186 -1.85 6.87 23.69
C SER A 186 -0.59 6.16 23.20
N GLU A 187 -0.70 5.28 22.20
CA GLU A 187 0.45 4.62 21.62
C GLU A 187 1.28 5.55 20.72
N PRO A 188 2.61 5.41 20.70
CA PRO A 188 3.49 6.28 19.94
C PRO A 188 3.44 5.97 18.44
N MET A 189 2.57 6.65 17.72
CA MET A 189 2.40 6.55 16.26
C MET A 189 2.57 7.92 15.60
N LEU A 190 2.97 7.97 14.33
CA LEU A 190 3.04 9.23 13.58
C LEU A 190 1.67 9.89 13.46
N ALA A 191 0.62 9.10 13.31
CA ALA A 191 -0.76 9.58 13.30
C ALA A 191 -1.15 10.33 14.59
N GLN A 192 -0.62 9.93 15.74
CA GLN A 192 -0.85 10.60 17.01
C GLN A 192 -0.11 11.95 17.13
N GLN A 193 0.86 12.20 16.28
CA GLN A 193 1.52 13.50 16.17
C GLN A 193 0.80 14.41 15.17
N GLY A 194 0.47 13.89 14.01
CA GLY A 194 -0.14 14.67 12.93
C GLY A 194 -1.59 15.02 13.16
N ARG A 195 -2.46 14.07 13.56
CA ARG A 195 -3.89 14.30 13.70
C ARG A 195 -4.26 15.37 14.72
N PRO A 196 -3.68 15.41 15.94
CA PRO A 196 -3.95 16.50 16.88
C PRO A 196 -3.41 17.85 16.40
N GLU A 197 -2.32 17.88 15.65
CA GLU A 197 -1.84 19.14 15.06
C GLU A 197 -2.82 19.67 14.00
N GLY A 198 -3.35 18.78 13.14
CA GLY A 198 -4.42 19.14 12.19
C GLY A 198 -5.69 19.64 12.90
N TYR A 199 -6.12 18.96 13.95
CA TYR A 199 -7.25 19.37 14.78
C TYR A 199 -7.05 20.79 15.36
N ARG A 200 -5.90 21.03 15.98
CA ARG A 200 -5.55 22.33 16.54
C ARG A 200 -5.54 23.43 15.48
N ARG A 201 -4.94 23.17 14.34
CA ARG A 201 -4.86 24.11 13.24
C ARG A 201 -6.25 24.49 12.71
N ALA A 202 -7.15 23.51 12.52
CA ALA A 202 -8.51 23.77 12.04
C ALA A 202 -9.31 24.64 12.99
N LEU A 203 -9.22 24.40 14.33
CA LEU A 203 -9.85 25.24 15.34
C LEU A 203 -9.34 26.68 15.29
N LEU A 204 -8.02 26.87 15.25
CA LEU A 204 -7.41 28.19 15.24
C LEU A 204 -7.78 28.99 13.98
N GLU A 205 -7.77 28.37 12.81
CA GLU A 205 -8.17 29.00 11.54
C GLU A 205 -9.65 29.40 11.53
N ALA A 206 -10.49 28.67 12.27
CA ALA A 206 -11.91 29.00 12.45
C ALA A 206 -12.17 30.03 13.57
N GLY A 207 -11.13 30.53 14.24
CA GLY A 207 -11.26 31.45 15.37
C GLY A 207 -11.80 30.77 16.63
N MET A 208 -11.77 29.45 16.72
CA MET A 208 -12.17 28.66 17.88
C MET A 208 -11.00 28.48 18.85
N PRO A 209 -11.18 28.60 20.15
CA PRO A 209 -10.11 28.39 21.11
C PRO A 209 -9.73 26.90 21.18
N PHE A 210 -8.42 26.61 21.22
CA PHE A 210 -7.95 25.29 21.58
C PHE A 210 -8.04 25.09 23.10
N ASP A 211 -8.76 24.06 23.53
CA ASP A 211 -8.92 23.72 24.95
C ASP A 211 -8.36 22.32 25.21
N GLU A 212 -7.22 22.24 25.91
CA GLU A 212 -6.57 20.96 26.25
C GLU A 212 -7.49 19.99 27.01
N SER A 213 -8.49 20.50 27.75
CA SER A 213 -9.41 19.66 28.49
C SER A 213 -10.44 18.93 27.61
N LEU A 214 -10.50 19.27 26.32
CA LEU A 214 -11.26 18.57 25.28
C LEU A 214 -10.40 17.52 24.54
N VAL A 215 -9.14 17.34 24.95
CA VAL A 215 -8.22 16.38 24.33
C VAL A 215 -7.96 15.25 25.30
N VAL A 216 -8.27 14.03 24.91
CA VAL A 216 -7.94 12.82 25.67
C VAL A 216 -7.22 11.81 24.76
N ALA A 217 -6.27 11.08 25.32
CA ALA A 217 -5.62 9.97 24.65
C ALA A 217 -5.93 8.68 25.40
N VAL A 218 -6.44 7.69 24.69
CA VAL A 218 -6.84 6.41 25.25
C VAL A 218 -6.08 5.27 24.61
N PRO A 219 -5.77 4.19 25.36
CA PRO A 219 -5.04 3.05 24.81
C PRO A 219 -5.88 2.27 23.78
N ASN A 220 -5.19 1.52 22.94
CA ASN A 220 -5.84 0.67 21.95
C ASN A 220 -6.60 -0.49 22.59
N ASN A 221 -6.06 -0.99 23.69
CA ASN A 221 -6.63 -2.09 24.47
C ASN A 221 -6.69 -1.64 25.93
N GLY A 222 -7.85 -1.78 26.56
CA GLY A 222 -8.02 -1.45 27.98
C GLY A 222 -9.21 -0.56 28.27
N PRO A 223 -9.41 -0.13 29.53
CA PRO A 223 -10.55 0.64 29.96
C PRO A 223 -10.47 2.09 29.45
N ALA A 224 -10.93 2.30 28.24
CA ALA A 224 -10.98 3.63 27.63
C ALA A 224 -12.36 4.30 27.80
N LEU A 225 -13.41 3.51 27.99
CA LEU A 225 -14.78 4.02 28.10
C LEU A 225 -14.93 5.03 29.23
N GLN A 226 -14.40 4.73 30.43
CA GLN A 226 -14.51 5.64 31.55
C GLN A 226 -13.87 7.01 31.28
N THR A 227 -12.70 7.05 30.62
CA THR A 227 -12.02 8.30 30.27
C THR A 227 -12.87 9.15 29.31
N VAL A 228 -13.52 8.52 28.34
CA VAL A 228 -14.40 9.19 27.37
C VAL A 228 -15.69 9.63 28.05
N THR A 229 -16.28 8.82 28.93
CA THR A 229 -17.46 9.17 29.73
C THR A 229 -17.17 10.38 30.64
N ASP A 230 -16.03 10.38 31.33
CA ASP A 230 -15.62 11.50 32.18
C ASP A 230 -15.47 12.81 31.38
N LEU A 231 -14.92 12.71 30.16
CA LEU A 231 -14.82 13.88 29.27
C LEU A 231 -16.23 14.40 28.90
N PHE A 232 -17.12 13.50 28.49
CA PHE A 232 -18.50 13.85 28.14
C PHE A 232 -19.24 14.52 29.31
N GLU A 233 -19.17 13.93 30.49
CA GLU A 233 -19.87 14.46 31.68
C GLU A 233 -19.37 15.86 32.11
N ARG A 234 -18.04 16.07 32.02
CA ARG A 234 -17.41 17.32 32.46
C ARG A 234 -17.54 18.45 31.45
N ARG A 235 -17.41 18.14 30.14
CA ARG A 235 -17.23 19.16 29.09
C ARG A 235 -18.40 19.22 28.12
N ARG A 236 -19.19 18.16 27.97
CA ARG A 236 -20.35 18.05 27.08
C ARG A 236 -20.06 18.57 25.67
N PRO A 237 -19.02 18.08 24.98
CA PRO A 237 -18.75 18.50 23.61
C PRO A 237 -19.93 18.14 22.70
N ASP A 238 -20.15 18.94 21.66
CA ASP A 238 -21.18 18.72 20.65
C ASP A 238 -20.62 18.10 19.35
N GLY A 239 -19.29 17.94 19.26
CA GLY A 239 -18.59 17.25 18.19
C GLY A 239 -17.44 16.41 18.72
N TYR A 240 -17.18 15.27 18.04
CA TYR A 240 -16.09 14.36 18.40
C TYR A 240 -15.25 14.02 17.18
N PHE A 241 -13.98 14.36 17.21
CA PHE A 241 -12.98 13.82 16.30
C PHE A 241 -12.26 12.67 16.99
N CYS A 242 -12.50 11.46 16.51
CA CYS A 242 -11.88 10.25 17.05
C CYS A 242 -10.70 9.82 16.19
N PHE A 243 -9.63 9.36 16.83
CA PHE A 243 -8.41 8.89 16.16
C PHE A 243 -8.71 7.83 15.08
N ASN A 244 -9.63 6.91 15.36
CA ASN A 244 -10.14 5.90 14.42
C ASN A 244 -11.51 5.39 14.88
N ASP A 245 -12.10 4.49 14.10
CA ASP A 245 -13.42 3.91 14.33
C ASP A 245 -13.52 3.19 15.69
N ALA A 246 -12.45 2.54 16.14
CA ALA A 246 -12.42 1.89 17.45
C ALA A 246 -12.56 2.88 18.60
N ARG A 247 -12.07 4.13 18.44
CA ARG A 247 -12.29 5.20 19.44
C ARG A 247 -13.67 5.84 19.31
N ALA A 248 -14.19 5.92 18.09
CA ALA A 248 -15.53 6.42 17.88
C ALA A 248 -16.57 5.53 18.58
N TRP A 249 -16.30 4.23 18.67
CA TRP A 249 -17.18 3.30 19.38
C TRP A 249 -17.45 3.71 20.83
N TYR A 250 -16.43 4.21 21.54
CA TYR A 250 -16.59 4.69 22.93
C TYR A 250 -17.47 5.93 23.07
N VAL A 251 -17.76 6.62 21.99
CA VAL A 251 -18.68 7.77 21.99
C VAL A 251 -20.12 7.32 21.83
N TYR A 252 -20.34 6.14 21.23
CA TYR A 252 -21.69 5.58 21.04
C TYR A 252 -22.18 4.74 22.22
N GLU A 253 -21.29 4.24 23.07
CA GLU A 253 -21.63 3.52 24.31
C GLU A 253 -21.97 4.45 25.47
#